data_d6d694b782278bc5c00fbbb450af0684
#
_entry.id   d6d694b782278bc5c00fbbb450af0684
#
_cell.length_a   1.000
_cell.length_b   1.000
_cell.length_c   1.000
_cell.angle_alpha   90.00
_cell.angle_beta   90.00
_cell.angle_gamma   90.00
#
_symmetry.space_group_name_H-M   'P 1'
#
loop_
_entity.id
_entity.type
_entity.pdbx_description
1 polymer ?
#
loop_
_entity_poly.entity_id
_entity_poly.type
_entity_poly.pdbx_seq_one_letter_code
_entity_poly.pdbx_strand_id
1 'polypeptide(L)'
;MRVVIGSDHAGFLLKKHFMKHQPLLTNNRDTIIDDIGCHSEDSVHYPDIAKIVTEKIANEDADYGILICGTGIGMSIAANRVSGIRAALCHSPFTADMSRQHNNANILCLGARVLQPDEAINITQVFFKSEFLGGRHDVRLKIIN
;
A
#
# COMPACT_ATOMS: atom_id res chain seq x y z
N MET A 1 5.56 -13.61 -4.40
CA MET A 1 5.16 -12.18 -4.35
C MET A 1 5.98 -11.50 -3.25
N ARG A 2 6.58 -10.37 -3.56
CA ARG A 2 7.37 -9.56 -2.61
C ARG A 2 6.59 -8.28 -2.32
N VAL A 3 6.31 -8.02 -1.05
CA VAL A 3 5.58 -6.84 -0.59
C VAL A 3 6.49 -6.04 0.34
N VAL A 4 6.53 -4.74 0.18
CA VAL A 4 7.21 -3.84 1.11
C VAL A 4 6.16 -3.05 1.89
N ILE A 5 6.31 -2.98 3.22
CA ILE A 5 5.41 -2.23 4.09
C ILE A 5 6.18 -1.15 4.85
N GLY A 6 5.62 0.05 4.89
CA GLY A 6 6.15 1.17 5.68
C GLY A 6 5.04 1.98 6.34
N SER A 7 5.35 2.56 7.48
CA SER A 7 4.45 3.49 8.15
C SER A 7 5.21 4.67 8.75
N ASP A 8 4.52 5.78 8.99
CA ASP A 8 4.97 6.77 9.95
C ASP A 8 4.58 6.34 11.38
N HIS A 9 4.88 7.19 12.37
CA HIS A 9 4.55 6.95 13.77
C HIS A 9 3.04 6.75 14.03
N ALA A 10 2.18 7.45 13.28
CA ALA A 10 0.73 7.30 13.44
C ALA A 10 0.23 5.95 12.89
N GLY A 11 0.91 5.37 11.91
CA GLY A 11 0.60 4.06 11.33
C GLY A 11 1.28 2.88 12.00
N PHE A 12 2.20 3.12 12.94
CA PHE A 12 3.06 2.09 13.52
C PHE A 12 2.28 0.92 14.15
N LEU A 13 1.27 1.21 14.97
CA LEU A 13 0.48 0.17 15.64
C LEU A 13 -0.32 -0.69 14.63
N LEU A 14 -0.89 -0.07 13.60
CA LEU A 14 -1.59 -0.80 12.55
C LEU A 14 -0.62 -1.66 11.73
N LYS A 15 0.57 -1.13 11.39
CA LYS A 15 1.62 -1.90 10.73
C LYS A 15 2.06 -3.10 11.59
N LYS A 16 2.27 -2.90 12.90
CA LYS A 16 2.60 -3.97 13.83
C LYS A 16 1.51 -5.04 13.89
N HIS A 17 0.23 -4.65 13.82
CA HIS A 17 -0.90 -5.57 13.72
C HIS A 17 -0.83 -6.39 12.42
N PHE A 18 -0.55 -5.75 11.29
CA PHE A 18 -0.35 -6.42 10.00
C PHE A 18 0.78 -7.45 10.05
N MET A 19 1.92 -7.09 10.62
CA MET A 19 3.08 -7.98 10.73
C MET A 19 2.81 -9.24 11.56
N LYS A 20 1.90 -9.17 12.55
CA LYS A 20 1.44 -10.34 13.30
C LYS A 20 0.52 -11.25 12.50
N HIS A 21 -0.19 -10.70 11.50
CA HIS A 21 -1.22 -11.39 10.73
C HIS A 21 -0.83 -11.54 9.25
N GLN A 22 0.47 -11.56 8.94
CA GLN A 22 1.00 -11.62 7.57
C GLN A 22 0.31 -12.66 6.66
N PRO A 23 0.07 -13.92 7.10
CA PRO A 23 -0.57 -14.91 6.24
C PRO A 23 -1.99 -14.54 5.82
N LEU A 24 -2.66 -13.67 6.59
CA LEU A 24 -4.02 -13.21 6.28
C LEU A 24 -4.03 -12.10 5.24
N LEU A 25 -2.97 -11.29 5.14
CA LEU A 25 -2.97 -10.10 4.28
C LEU A 25 -3.08 -10.43 2.79
N THR A 26 -2.44 -11.48 2.34
CA THR A 26 -2.31 -11.81 0.92
C THR A 26 -2.95 -13.14 0.52
N ASN A 27 -3.43 -13.93 1.49
CA ASN A 27 -3.90 -15.31 1.28
C ASN A 27 -2.89 -16.22 0.54
N ASN A 28 -1.62 -15.80 0.48
CA ASN A 28 -0.54 -16.54 -0.15
C ASN A 28 0.63 -16.69 0.84
N ARG A 29 0.89 -17.93 1.26
CA ARG A 29 1.93 -18.28 2.25
C ARG A 29 3.35 -18.01 1.76
N ASP A 30 3.55 -17.94 0.45
CA ASP A 30 4.86 -17.68 -0.16
C ASP A 30 5.13 -16.17 -0.34
N THR A 31 4.28 -15.30 0.22
CA THR A 31 4.50 -13.86 0.20
C THR A 31 5.54 -13.48 1.24
N ILE A 32 6.56 -12.76 0.78
CA ILE A 32 7.58 -12.14 1.64
C ILE A 32 7.14 -10.69 1.87
N ILE A 33 7.01 -10.29 3.14
CA ILE A 33 6.71 -8.90 3.52
C ILE A 33 7.94 -8.31 4.22
N ASP A 34 8.52 -7.28 3.58
CA ASP A 34 9.68 -6.54 4.09
C ASP A 34 9.20 -5.28 4.83
N ASP A 35 9.41 -5.24 6.15
CA ASP A 35 9.07 -4.09 7.00
C ASP A 35 10.23 -3.09 7.05
N ILE A 36 10.07 -1.95 6.37
CA ILE A 36 11.10 -0.92 6.25
C ILE A 36 10.95 0.23 7.25
N GLY A 37 10.05 0.13 8.22
CA GLY A 37 9.87 1.15 9.27
C GLY A 37 8.53 1.90 9.20
N CYS A 38 8.23 2.89 10.12
CA CYS A 38 9.04 3.14 11.30
C CYS A 38 8.94 1.99 12.32
N HIS A 39 9.84 1.95 13.30
CA HIS A 39 9.90 0.87 14.29
C HIS A 39 9.48 1.31 15.70
N SER A 40 9.00 2.54 15.86
CA SER A 40 8.49 3.12 17.10
C SER A 40 7.36 4.12 16.84
N GLU A 41 6.79 4.65 17.94
CA GLU A 41 5.80 5.74 17.90
C GLU A 41 6.47 7.13 17.91
N ASP A 42 7.79 7.21 17.82
CA ASP A 42 8.50 8.48 17.71
C ASP A 42 8.24 9.14 16.36
N SER A 43 8.10 10.46 16.39
CA SER A 43 7.75 11.22 15.19
C SER A 43 8.77 11.05 14.06
N VAL A 44 8.31 10.63 12.90
CA VAL A 44 9.09 10.52 11.66
C VAL A 44 8.36 11.21 10.53
N HIS A 45 9.12 11.63 9.51
CA HIS A 45 8.56 12.24 8.33
C HIS A 45 8.02 11.17 7.37
N TYR A 46 6.70 11.15 7.16
CA TYR A 46 6.06 10.17 6.28
C TYR A 46 6.61 10.17 4.83
N PRO A 47 7.06 11.32 4.25
CA PRO A 47 7.60 11.31 2.90
C PRO A 47 8.90 10.50 2.76
N ASP A 48 9.72 10.42 3.81
CA ASP A 48 10.96 9.62 3.79
C ASP A 48 10.64 8.12 3.70
N ILE A 49 9.61 7.68 4.44
CA ILE A 49 9.11 6.30 4.36
C ILE A 49 8.52 6.01 2.98
N ALA A 50 7.68 6.93 2.47
CA ALA A 50 7.10 6.78 1.13
C ALA A 50 8.18 6.65 0.05
N LYS A 51 9.25 7.44 0.14
CA LYS A 51 10.40 7.38 -0.78
C LYS A 51 11.04 6.00 -0.79
N ILE A 52 11.34 5.43 0.37
CA ILE A 52 11.99 4.10 0.46
C ILE A 52 11.10 3.02 -0.18
N VAL A 53 9.79 3.03 0.12
CA VAL A 53 8.84 2.06 -0.46
C VAL A 53 8.76 2.22 -1.98
N THR A 54 8.66 3.45 -2.48
CA THR A 54 8.56 3.70 -3.93
C THR A 54 9.83 3.35 -4.68
N GLU A 55 11.01 3.57 -4.09
CA GLU A 55 12.29 3.16 -4.66
C GLU A 55 12.38 1.64 -4.80
N LYS A 56 11.95 0.87 -3.79
CA LYS A 56 11.91 -0.60 -3.87
C LYS A 56 10.99 -1.12 -4.98
N ILE A 57 9.85 -0.47 -5.20
CA ILE A 57 8.94 -0.81 -6.31
C ILE A 57 9.55 -0.43 -7.66
N ALA A 58 10.11 0.79 -7.76
CA ALA A 58 10.69 1.29 -9.01
C ALA A 58 11.93 0.49 -9.46
N ASN A 59 12.71 -0.04 -8.51
CA ASN A 59 13.87 -0.89 -8.76
C ASN A 59 13.51 -2.39 -8.94
N GLU A 60 12.23 -2.73 -8.93
CA GLU A 60 11.76 -4.13 -9.02
C GLU A 60 12.22 -5.03 -7.86
N ASP A 61 12.61 -4.43 -6.72
CA ASP A 61 12.95 -5.15 -5.48
C ASP A 61 11.71 -5.68 -4.76
N ALA A 62 10.54 -5.07 -5.02
CA ALA A 62 9.24 -5.50 -4.52
C ALA A 62 8.17 -5.36 -5.62
N ASP A 63 7.16 -6.24 -5.55
CA ASP A 63 6.05 -6.26 -6.50
C ASP A 63 4.95 -5.25 -6.10
N TYR A 64 4.74 -5.08 -4.78
CA TYR A 64 3.70 -4.20 -4.20
C TYR A 64 4.19 -3.49 -2.94
N GLY A 65 3.56 -2.35 -2.66
CA GLY A 65 3.78 -1.58 -1.43
C GLY A 65 2.52 -1.43 -0.59
N ILE A 66 2.72 -1.32 0.74
CA ILE A 66 1.70 -0.86 1.69
C ILE A 66 2.29 0.33 2.44
N LEU A 67 1.59 1.45 2.44
CA LEU A 67 1.96 2.68 3.13
C LEU A 67 0.87 3.09 4.12
N ILE A 68 1.26 3.30 5.38
CA ILE A 68 0.31 3.61 6.46
C ILE A 68 0.74 4.91 7.16
N CYS A 69 -0.16 5.88 7.25
CA CYS A 69 0.00 7.02 8.14
C CYS A 69 -1.32 7.31 8.88
N GLY A 70 -1.50 8.49 9.45
CA GLY A 70 -2.73 8.82 10.18
C GLY A 70 -3.99 8.74 9.31
N THR A 71 -3.94 9.27 8.07
CA THR A 71 -5.08 9.30 7.14
C THR A 71 -4.81 8.57 5.81
N GLY A 72 -3.57 8.22 5.52
CA GLY A 72 -3.13 7.67 4.23
C GLY A 72 -2.96 8.74 3.14
N ILE A 73 -3.49 9.95 3.34
CA ILE A 73 -3.49 11.03 2.32
C ILE A 73 -2.06 11.44 1.97
N GLY A 74 -1.27 11.81 2.98
CA GLY A 74 0.10 12.28 2.76
C GLY A 74 0.98 11.22 2.08
N MET A 75 0.86 9.96 2.50
CA MET A 75 1.56 8.83 1.89
C MET A 75 1.19 8.67 0.41
N SER A 76 -0.11 8.75 0.06
CA SER A 76 -0.55 8.62 -1.34
C SER A 76 -0.05 9.78 -2.19
N ILE A 77 -0.04 11.01 -1.68
CA ILE A 77 0.48 12.19 -2.39
C ILE A 77 1.98 12.02 -2.64
N ALA A 78 2.75 11.66 -1.59
CA ALA A 78 4.20 11.50 -1.71
C ALA A 78 4.57 10.38 -2.68
N ALA A 79 3.92 9.21 -2.57
CA ALA A 79 4.21 8.07 -3.41
C ALA A 79 3.91 8.32 -4.90
N ASN A 80 2.80 9.00 -5.21
CA ASN A 80 2.42 9.30 -6.61
C ASN A 80 3.30 10.37 -7.28
N ARG A 81 4.31 10.92 -6.60
CA ARG A 81 5.35 11.78 -7.23
C ARG A 81 6.41 10.98 -7.97
N VAL A 82 6.47 9.67 -7.76
CA VAL A 82 7.46 8.80 -8.39
C VAL A 82 6.85 8.15 -9.64
N SER A 83 7.56 8.26 -10.76
CA SER A 83 7.11 7.65 -12.03
C SER A 83 6.91 6.14 -11.89
N GLY A 84 5.86 5.60 -12.51
CA GLY A 84 5.50 4.20 -12.44
C GLY A 84 4.78 3.79 -11.15
N ILE A 85 4.66 4.68 -10.17
CA ILE A 85 3.91 4.44 -8.94
C ILE A 85 2.44 4.86 -9.13
N ARG A 86 1.55 3.97 -8.74
CA ARG A 86 0.11 4.18 -8.68
C ARG A 86 -0.35 3.81 -7.27
N ALA A 87 -0.22 4.78 -6.36
CA ALA A 87 -0.58 4.64 -4.95
C ALA A 87 -2.05 5.01 -4.75
N ALA A 88 -2.84 4.04 -4.29
CA ALA A 88 -4.26 4.20 -4.06
C ALA A 88 -4.57 4.36 -2.57
N LEU A 89 -5.19 5.47 -2.20
CA LEU A 89 -5.78 5.66 -0.87
C LEU A 89 -7.12 4.95 -0.82
N CYS A 90 -7.23 3.91 0.01
CA CYS A 90 -8.43 3.09 0.12
C CYS A 90 -9.02 3.12 1.54
N HIS A 91 -10.32 3.36 1.63
CA HIS A 91 -11.09 3.36 2.87
C HIS A 91 -12.17 2.27 2.91
N SER A 92 -12.27 1.46 1.87
CA SER A 92 -13.24 0.37 1.78
C SER A 92 -12.73 -0.75 0.87
N PRO A 93 -13.26 -1.97 1.02
CA PRO A 93 -12.96 -3.06 0.10
C PRO A 93 -13.29 -2.70 -1.36
N PHE A 94 -14.35 -1.93 -1.60
CA PHE A 94 -14.74 -1.48 -2.93
C PHE A 94 -13.66 -0.60 -3.58
N THR A 95 -13.13 0.39 -2.85
CA THR A 95 -12.07 1.26 -3.40
C THR A 95 -10.77 0.49 -3.63
N ALA A 96 -10.44 -0.49 -2.79
CA ALA A 96 -9.28 -1.36 -2.97
C ALA A 96 -9.42 -2.23 -4.24
N ASP A 97 -10.59 -2.83 -4.44
CA ASP A 97 -10.90 -3.62 -5.65
C ASP A 97 -10.78 -2.77 -6.91
N MET A 98 -11.45 -1.61 -6.94
CA MET A 98 -11.41 -0.71 -8.10
C MET A 98 -10.03 -0.15 -8.38
N SER A 99 -9.22 0.11 -7.35
CA SER A 99 -7.84 0.58 -7.52
C SER A 99 -6.96 -0.44 -8.26
N ARG A 100 -7.20 -1.72 -8.03
CA ARG A 100 -6.53 -2.79 -8.76
C ARG A 100 -7.12 -2.99 -10.14
N GLN A 101 -8.44 -3.20 -10.22
CA GLN A 101 -9.12 -3.53 -11.47
C GLN A 101 -8.98 -2.44 -12.53
N HIS A 102 -9.10 -1.17 -12.15
CA HIS A 102 -9.12 -0.04 -13.09
C HIS A 102 -7.79 0.69 -13.20
N ASN A 103 -7.02 0.79 -12.11
CA ASN A 103 -5.82 1.63 -12.05
C ASN A 103 -4.53 0.84 -11.94
N ASN A 104 -4.60 -0.49 -11.86
CA ASN A 104 -3.43 -1.35 -11.63
C ASN A 104 -2.52 -0.78 -10.53
N ALA A 105 -3.14 -0.34 -9.42
CA ALA A 105 -2.41 0.26 -8.31
C ALA A 105 -1.37 -0.72 -7.77
N ASN A 106 -0.14 -0.26 -7.59
CA ASN A 106 0.96 -1.06 -7.06
C ASN A 106 1.32 -0.71 -5.61
N ILE A 107 0.71 0.34 -5.06
CA ILE A 107 0.82 0.71 -3.65
C ILE A 107 -0.57 0.94 -3.06
N LEU A 108 -0.84 0.30 -1.91
CA LEU A 108 -2.02 0.54 -1.08
C LEU A 108 -1.67 1.53 0.03
N CYS A 109 -2.40 2.64 0.12
CA CYS A 109 -2.27 3.61 1.20
C CYS A 109 -3.46 3.51 2.16
N LEU A 110 -3.18 3.44 3.48
CA LEU A 110 -4.17 3.27 4.52
C LEU A 110 -4.03 4.33 5.62
N GLY A 111 -5.15 4.69 6.23
CA GLY A 111 -5.23 5.62 7.35
C GLY A 111 -5.48 4.91 8.68
N ALA A 112 -4.50 4.87 9.57
CA ALA A 112 -4.60 4.19 10.86
C ALA A 112 -5.56 4.88 11.86
N ARG A 113 -5.88 6.16 11.64
CA ARG A 113 -6.87 6.92 12.43
C ARG A 113 -8.27 6.88 11.81
N VAL A 114 -8.41 6.29 10.62
CA VAL A 114 -9.66 6.21 9.86
C VAL A 114 -10.25 4.81 9.93
N LEU A 115 -9.40 3.78 9.88
CA LEU A 115 -9.79 2.38 9.78
C LEU A 115 -9.57 1.64 11.09
N GLN A 116 -10.49 0.73 11.41
CA GLN A 116 -10.23 -0.29 12.42
C GLN A 116 -9.27 -1.36 11.86
N PRO A 117 -8.47 -2.04 12.70
CA PRO A 117 -7.49 -3.02 12.23
C PRO A 117 -8.06 -4.14 11.33
N ASP A 118 -9.23 -4.68 11.67
CA ASP A 118 -9.87 -5.74 10.89
C ASP A 118 -10.39 -5.23 9.54
N GLU A 119 -10.88 -3.98 9.49
CA GLU A 119 -11.27 -3.32 8.23
C GLU A 119 -10.06 -3.14 7.32
N ALA A 120 -8.93 -2.69 7.88
CA ALA A 120 -7.68 -2.51 7.14
C ALA A 120 -7.13 -3.84 6.59
N ILE A 121 -7.23 -4.94 7.35
CA ILE A 121 -6.90 -6.29 6.88
C ILE A 121 -7.81 -6.67 5.70
N ASN A 122 -9.13 -6.52 5.83
CA ASN A 122 -10.08 -6.85 4.77
C ASN A 122 -9.82 -6.05 3.47
N ILE A 123 -9.57 -4.74 3.60
CA ILE A 123 -9.19 -3.88 2.47
C ILE A 123 -7.93 -4.42 1.79
N THR A 124 -6.93 -4.78 2.57
CA THR A 124 -5.65 -5.30 2.08
C THR A 124 -5.82 -6.65 1.37
N GLN A 125 -6.64 -7.54 1.91
CA GLN A 125 -6.96 -8.82 1.28
C GLN A 125 -7.63 -8.65 -0.08
N VAL A 126 -8.59 -7.73 -0.18
CA VAL A 126 -9.27 -7.41 -1.44
C VAL A 126 -8.27 -6.83 -2.44
N PHE A 127 -7.40 -5.90 -2.01
CA PHE A 127 -6.36 -5.33 -2.87
C PHE A 127 -5.48 -6.43 -3.50
N PHE A 128 -4.97 -7.36 -2.71
CA PHE A 128 -4.09 -8.42 -3.22
C PHE A 128 -4.81 -9.54 -3.99
N LYS A 129 -6.11 -9.70 -3.80
CA LYS A 129 -6.92 -10.68 -4.53
C LYS A 129 -7.36 -10.17 -5.90
N SER A 130 -7.49 -8.86 -6.06
CA SER A 130 -8.04 -8.25 -7.26
C SER A 130 -7.00 -8.16 -8.37
N GLU A 131 -7.42 -8.45 -9.59
CA GLU A 131 -6.58 -8.42 -10.79
C GLU A 131 -6.92 -7.22 -11.67
N PHE A 132 -5.94 -6.75 -12.44
CA PHE A 132 -6.13 -5.66 -13.39
C PHE A 132 -6.93 -6.13 -14.62
N LEU A 133 -7.97 -5.40 -14.96
CA LEU A 133 -8.85 -5.78 -16.09
C LEU A 133 -8.28 -5.41 -17.47
N GLY A 134 -7.30 -4.52 -17.54
CA GLY A 134 -6.72 -4.10 -18.81
C GLY A 134 -7.71 -3.37 -19.73
N GLY A 135 -7.60 -3.58 -21.04
CA GLY A 135 -8.49 -3.03 -22.04
C GLY A 135 -8.58 -1.50 -22.03
N ARG A 136 -9.79 -0.94 -21.86
CA ARG A 136 -9.99 0.53 -21.81
C ARG A 136 -9.19 1.20 -20.68
N HIS A 137 -8.85 0.46 -19.63
CA HIS A 137 -8.08 0.99 -18.51
C HIS A 137 -6.60 1.14 -18.86
N ASP A 138 -6.02 0.24 -19.69
CA ASP A 138 -4.65 0.39 -20.20
C ASP A 138 -4.44 1.70 -20.94
N VAL A 139 -5.41 2.07 -21.79
CA VAL A 139 -5.34 3.33 -22.55
C VAL A 139 -5.25 4.53 -21.60
N ARG A 140 -6.03 4.52 -20.53
CA ARG A 140 -6.04 5.60 -19.53
C ARG A 140 -4.75 5.65 -18.72
N LEU A 141 -4.20 4.48 -18.32
CA LEU A 141 -2.95 4.42 -17.58
C LEU A 141 -1.77 4.95 -18.40
N LYS A 142 -1.73 4.71 -19.73
CA LYS A 142 -0.71 5.26 -20.62
C LYS A 142 -0.71 6.79 -20.72
N ILE A 143 -1.82 7.44 -20.38
CA ILE A 143 -1.92 8.91 -20.39
C ILE A 143 -1.34 9.53 -19.12
N ILE A 144 -1.38 8.82 -17.99
CA ILE A 144 -0.93 9.32 -16.69
C ILE A 144 0.49 8.85 -16.29
N ASN A 145 1.07 7.95 -17.04
CA ASN A 145 2.45 7.47 -16.82
C ASN A 145 3.46 8.28 -17.62
#